data_bf05cef81b00108c39583e298d93364b
#
_entry.id   bf05cef81b00108c39583e298d93364b
#
_cell.length_a   1.000
_cell.length_b   1.000
_cell.length_c   1.000
_cell.angle_alpha   90.00
_cell.angle_beta   90.00
_cell.angle_gamma   90.00
#
_symmetry.space_group_name_H-M   'P 1'
#
loop_
_entity.id
_entity.type
_entity.pdbx_description
1 polymer ?
#
loop_
_entity_poly.entity_id
_entity_poly.type
_entity_poly.pdbx_seq_one_letter_code
_entity_poly.pdbx_strand_id
1 'polypeptide(L)'
;MQDRPWDRDKDYDTLVKWWTDWEFGMVPKECLPPDGIVVEVDGKPICAGGLYVGEGTQFGFMEWIVTDKNAEQRTAHKCLKICIDSIMKLATDKKLKLVYTATKEQALHKRYTKYHNMVLTESNV
;
A
#
# COMPACT_ATOMS: atom_id res chain seq x y z
N MET A 1 -7.58 -2.14 -15.35
CA MET A 1 -6.92 -2.14 -14.03
C MET A 1 -7.66 -3.06 -13.08
N GLN A 2 -6.94 -3.95 -12.47
CA GLN A 2 -7.56 -4.94 -11.61
C GLN A 2 -6.78 -5.07 -10.31
N ASP A 3 -7.48 -4.97 -9.18
CA ASP A 3 -6.89 -5.20 -7.88
C ASP A 3 -7.09 -6.66 -7.47
N ARG A 4 -6.15 -7.19 -6.72
CA ARG A 4 -6.22 -8.53 -6.18
C ARG A 4 -5.47 -8.61 -4.85
N PRO A 5 -5.78 -9.61 -4.01
CA PRO A 5 -4.97 -9.84 -2.82
C PRO A 5 -3.51 -10.13 -3.23
N TRP A 6 -2.56 -9.64 -2.48
CA TRP A 6 -1.18 -10.02 -2.74
C TRP A 6 -0.90 -11.43 -2.18
N ASP A 7 0.09 -12.06 -2.80
CA ASP A 7 0.58 -13.36 -2.35
C ASP A 7 2.05 -13.13 -1.99
N ARG A 8 2.39 -13.20 -0.71
CA ARG A 8 3.74 -12.89 -0.26
C ARG A 8 4.80 -13.72 -0.96
N ASP A 9 4.49 -14.98 -1.28
CA ASP A 9 5.48 -15.85 -1.93
C ASP A 9 5.66 -15.50 -3.40
N LYS A 10 4.58 -15.21 -4.11
CA LYS A 10 4.64 -14.89 -5.53
C LYS A 10 5.05 -13.46 -5.82
N ASP A 11 4.64 -12.53 -4.98
CA ASP A 11 4.83 -11.10 -5.23
C ASP A 11 6.09 -10.52 -4.59
N TYR A 12 6.75 -11.26 -3.72
CA TYR A 12 7.90 -10.74 -2.98
C TYR A 12 9.01 -10.22 -3.89
N ASP A 13 9.37 -10.98 -4.91
CA ASP A 13 10.46 -10.57 -5.81
C ASP A 13 10.13 -9.28 -6.55
N THR A 14 8.86 -9.08 -6.91
CA THR A 14 8.39 -7.85 -7.51
C THR A 14 8.54 -6.67 -6.54
N LEU A 15 8.17 -6.87 -5.28
CA LEU A 15 8.32 -5.85 -4.25
C LEU A 15 9.79 -5.49 -4.02
N VAL A 16 10.67 -6.47 -3.96
CA VAL A 16 12.11 -6.26 -3.79
C VAL A 16 12.65 -5.42 -4.95
N LYS A 17 12.23 -5.75 -6.18
CA LYS A 17 12.64 -4.98 -7.35
C LYS A 17 12.19 -3.52 -7.23
N TRP A 18 10.95 -3.29 -6.87
CA TRP A 18 10.43 -1.93 -6.72
C TRP A 18 11.13 -1.15 -5.61
N TRP A 19 11.33 -1.78 -4.44
CA TRP A 19 12.05 -1.14 -3.34
C TRP A 19 13.49 -0.79 -3.77
N THR A 20 14.14 -1.67 -4.51
CA THR A 20 15.49 -1.44 -5.02
C THR A 20 15.51 -0.27 -6.00
N ASP A 21 14.57 -0.23 -6.93
CA ASP A 21 14.48 0.84 -7.94
C ASP A 21 14.24 2.20 -7.29
N TRP A 22 13.49 2.25 -6.19
CA TRP A 22 13.24 3.49 -5.46
C TRP A 22 14.29 3.77 -4.38
N GLU A 23 15.26 2.88 -4.24
CA GLU A 23 16.29 2.98 -3.21
C GLU A 23 15.70 2.94 -1.78
N PHE A 24 14.62 2.21 -1.61
CA PHE A 24 14.03 1.96 -0.31
C PHE A 24 14.72 0.77 0.35
N GLY A 25 14.65 0.68 1.67
CA GLY A 25 15.13 -0.49 2.38
C GLY A 25 14.28 -1.71 2.09
N MET A 26 14.87 -2.89 2.22
CA MET A 26 14.15 -4.14 2.02
C MET A 26 13.49 -4.62 3.30
N VAL A 27 12.31 -5.19 3.15
CA VAL A 27 11.57 -5.81 4.26
C VAL A 27 11.64 -7.32 4.07
N PRO A 28 12.08 -8.09 5.08
CA PRO A 28 12.03 -9.55 4.98
C PRO A 28 10.61 -10.04 4.72
N LYS A 29 10.48 -11.07 3.92
CA LYS A 29 9.17 -11.62 3.55
C LYS A 29 8.34 -11.96 4.79
N GLU A 30 8.97 -12.49 5.81
CA GLU A 30 8.32 -12.91 7.05
C GLU A 30 7.76 -11.74 7.84
N CYS A 31 8.21 -10.52 7.56
CA CYS A 31 7.74 -9.31 8.23
C CYS A 31 6.58 -8.63 7.51
N LEU A 32 6.27 -9.06 6.30
CA LEU A 32 5.14 -8.50 5.56
C LEU A 32 3.82 -9.02 6.12
N PRO A 33 2.77 -8.19 6.12
CA PRO A 33 1.47 -8.68 6.58
C PRO A 33 0.91 -9.71 5.59
N PRO A 34 0.11 -10.66 6.06
CA PRO A 34 -0.54 -11.60 5.15
C PRO A 34 -1.56 -10.92 4.25
N ASP A 35 -2.12 -9.80 4.67
CA ASP A 35 -3.11 -9.06 3.90
C ASP A 35 -2.47 -7.90 3.15
N GLY A 36 -2.78 -7.80 1.89
CA GLY A 36 -2.31 -6.72 1.05
C GLY A 36 -3.00 -6.77 -0.31
N ILE A 37 -2.74 -5.75 -1.10
CA ILE A 37 -3.36 -5.59 -2.43
C ILE A 37 -2.25 -5.36 -3.46
N VAL A 38 -2.43 -5.96 -4.63
CA VAL A 38 -1.64 -5.64 -5.82
C VAL A 38 -2.62 -5.14 -6.88
N VAL A 39 -2.26 -4.08 -7.57
CA VAL A 39 -3.04 -3.59 -8.71
C VAL A 39 -2.27 -3.87 -9.99
N GLU A 40 -2.95 -4.50 -10.96
CA GLU A 40 -2.37 -4.89 -12.22
C GLU A 40 -3.02 -4.16 -13.39
N VAL A 41 -2.25 -3.96 -14.43
CA VAL A 41 -2.75 -3.49 -15.72
C VAL A 41 -2.32 -4.52 -16.76
N ASP A 42 -3.30 -5.12 -17.44
CA ASP A 42 -3.05 -6.17 -18.43
C ASP A 42 -2.17 -7.31 -17.87
N GLY A 43 -2.45 -7.71 -16.63
CA GLY A 43 -1.74 -8.80 -15.98
C GLY A 43 -0.38 -8.43 -15.41
N LYS A 44 0.04 -7.17 -15.56
CA LYS A 44 1.32 -6.70 -15.05
C LYS A 44 1.14 -5.90 -13.77
N PRO A 45 1.76 -6.30 -12.65
CA PRO A 45 1.68 -5.54 -11.41
C PRO A 45 2.27 -4.13 -11.55
N ILE A 46 1.58 -3.13 -11.02
CA ILE A 46 1.99 -1.73 -11.08
C ILE A 46 2.14 -1.12 -9.69
N CYS A 47 1.33 -1.56 -8.72
CA CYS A 47 1.30 -0.96 -7.39
C CYS A 47 0.93 -2.02 -6.37
N ALA A 48 1.41 -1.87 -5.16
CA ALA A 48 1.06 -2.76 -4.06
C ALA A 48 1.09 -2.04 -2.72
N GLY A 49 0.44 -2.63 -1.74
CA GLY A 49 0.46 -2.14 -0.37
C GLY A 49 -0.07 -3.20 0.57
N GLY A 50 0.28 -3.10 1.84
CA GLY A 50 -0.10 -4.08 2.86
C GLY A 50 -0.92 -3.48 3.98
N LEU A 51 -1.63 -4.35 4.68
CA LEU A 51 -2.43 -4.00 5.84
C LEU A 51 -2.10 -4.94 6.99
N TYR A 52 -1.52 -4.39 8.05
CA TYR A 52 -1.37 -5.11 9.31
C TYR A 52 -2.63 -4.94 10.13
N VAL A 53 -3.00 -5.99 10.85
CA VAL A 53 -4.12 -5.92 11.80
C VAL A 53 -3.56 -6.26 13.17
N GLY A 54 -3.78 -5.38 14.14
CA GLY A 54 -3.36 -5.64 15.51
C GLY A 54 -4.18 -6.78 16.09
N GLU A 55 -3.51 -7.86 16.48
CA GLU A 55 -4.18 -9.04 17.02
C GLU A 55 -5.03 -8.67 18.23
N GLY A 56 -6.28 -9.11 18.21
CA GLY A 56 -7.22 -8.84 19.29
C GLY A 56 -7.77 -7.41 19.33
N THR A 57 -7.52 -6.63 18.28
CA THR A 57 -7.97 -5.24 18.21
C THR A 57 -8.74 -4.96 16.93
N GLN A 58 -9.39 -3.78 16.89
CA GLN A 58 -10.01 -3.27 15.67
C GLN A 58 -9.15 -2.16 15.06
N PHE A 59 -7.84 -2.28 15.18
CA PHE A 59 -6.85 -1.32 14.69
C PHE A 59 -6.01 -1.96 13.60
N GLY A 60 -5.75 -1.21 12.54
CA GLY A 60 -4.89 -1.63 11.44
C GLY A 60 -3.83 -0.61 11.10
N PHE A 61 -2.83 -1.05 10.37
CA PHE A 61 -1.71 -0.22 9.95
C PHE A 61 -1.46 -0.48 8.46
N MET A 62 -1.64 0.55 7.63
CA MET A 62 -1.38 0.45 6.19
C MET A 62 0.07 0.83 5.92
N GLU A 63 0.82 -0.09 5.32
CA GLU A 63 2.24 0.11 5.06
C GLU A 63 2.67 -0.49 3.73
N TRP A 64 3.88 -0.15 3.37
CA TRP A 64 4.57 -0.70 2.21
C TRP A 64 3.90 -0.39 0.88
N ILE A 65 3.29 0.80 0.81
CA ILE A 65 2.73 1.30 -0.47
C ILE A 65 3.90 1.59 -1.40
N VAL A 66 3.90 0.95 -2.55
CA VAL A 66 4.97 1.11 -3.52
C VAL A 66 4.42 0.92 -4.93
N THR A 67 4.99 1.67 -5.89
CA THR A 67 4.64 1.57 -7.30
C THR A 67 5.85 1.12 -8.11
N ASP A 68 5.60 0.59 -9.30
CA ASP A 68 6.66 0.32 -10.27
C ASP A 68 7.18 1.67 -10.78
N LYS A 69 8.44 1.98 -10.48
CA LYS A 69 9.07 3.24 -10.89
C LYS A 69 9.10 3.42 -12.41
N ASN A 70 9.12 2.31 -13.14
CA ASN A 70 9.19 2.33 -14.59
C ASN A 70 7.81 2.40 -15.27
N ALA A 71 6.73 2.39 -14.51
CA ALA A 71 5.39 2.53 -15.07
C ALA A 71 5.14 4.00 -15.47
N GLU A 72 4.25 4.18 -16.44
CA GLU A 72 3.82 5.52 -16.81
C GLU A 72 3.23 6.20 -15.57
N GLN A 73 3.63 7.44 -15.32
CA GLN A 73 3.24 8.17 -14.11
C GLN A 73 1.72 8.25 -13.93
N ARG A 74 1.00 8.52 -15.01
CA ARG A 74 -0.47 8.61 -14.97
C ARG A 74 -1.10 7.27 -14.56
N THR A 75 -0.60 6.18 -15.13
CA THR A 75 -1.05 4.83 -14.79
C THR A 75 -0.74 4.50 -13.34
N ALA A 76 0.48 4.81 -12.89
CA ALA A 76 0.89 4.58 -11.50
C ALA A 76 -0.02 5.34 -10.53
N HIS A 77 -0.38 6.59 -10.83
CA HIS A 77 -1.27 7.39 -9.99
C HIS A 77 -2.67 6.76 -9.87
N LYS A 78 -3.20 6.28 -11.00
CA LYS A 78 -4.51 5.62 -10.99
C LYS A 78 -4.49 4.32 -10.19
N CYS A 79 -3.44 3.52 -10.39
CA CYS A 79 -3.27 2.27 -9.67
C CYS A 79 -3.10 2.52 -8.17
N LEU A 80 -2.38 3.56 -7.80
CA LEU A 80 -2.14 3.92 -6.40
C LEU A 80 -3.46 4.26 -5.70
N LYS A 81 -4.34 5.02 -6.36
CA LYS A 81 -5.66 5.33 -5.80
C LYS A 81 -6.48 4.06 -5.61
N ILE A 82 -6.50 3.19 -6.61
CA ILE A 82 -7.21 1.91 -6.51
C ILE A 82 -6.65 1.07 -5.38
N CYS A 83 -5.32 0.99 -5.26
CA CYS A 83 -4.66 0.20 -4.23
C CYS A 83 -5.07 0.66 -2.83
N ILE A 84 -4.98 1.95 -2.56
CA ILE A 84 -5.31 2.50 -1.24
C ILE A 84 -6.80 2.33 -0.94
N ASP A 85 -7.67 2.61 -1.91
CA ASP A 85 -9.12 2.42 -1.74
C ASP A 85 -9.44 0.94 -1.45
N SER A 86 -8.77 0.01 -2.12
CA SER A 86 -8.96 -1.41 -1.90
C SER A 86 -8.48 -1.86 -0.53
N ILE A 87 -7.36 -1.29 -0.05
CA ILE A 87 -6.88 -1.57 1.31
C ILE A 87 -7.88 -1.05 2.34
N MET A 88 -8.43 0.15 2.13
CA MET A 88 -9.41 0.70 3.04
C MET A 88 -10.72 -0.09 3.04
N LYS A 89 -11.11 -0.62 1.87
CA LYS A 89 -12.25 -1.52 1.78
C LYS A 89 -11.97 -2.82 2.53
N LEU A 90 -10.78 -3.38 2.38
CA LEU A 90 -10.37 -4.57 3.11
C LEU A 90 -10.43 -4.32 4.63
N ALA A 91 -9.97 -3.16 5.07
CA ALA A 91 -10.03 -2.77 6.48
C ALA A 91 -11.49 -2.70 6.97
N THR A 92 -12.39 -2.16 6.15
CA THR A 92 -13.81 -2.10 6.47
C THR A 92 -14.41 -3.50 6.56
N ASP A 93 -14.07 -4.38 5.61
CA ASP A 93 -14.55 -5.76 5.61
C ASP A 93 -14.06 -6.52 6.85
N LYS A 94 -12.90 -6.17 7.38
CA LYS A 94 -12.35 -6.74 8.61
C LYS A 94 -12.89 -6.03 9.86
N LYS A 95 -13.78 -5.07 9.70
CA LYS A 95 -14.41 -4.31 10.78
C LYS A 95 -13.41 -3.52 11.62
N LEU A 96 -12.34 -3.03 11.01
CA LEU A 96 -11.38 -2.17 11.69
C LEU A 96 -12.00 -0.79 11.87
N LYS A 97 -11.81 -0.21 13.05
CA LYS A 97 -12.33 1.12 13.36
C LYS A 97 -11.30 2.23 13.16
N LEU A 98 -10.03 1.88 13.13
CA LEU A 98 -8.97 2.85 12.95
C LEU A 98 -7.87 2.22 12.11
N VAL A 99 -7.45 2.93 11.08
CA VAL A 99 -6.30 2.55 10.27
C VAL A 99 -5.30 3.69 10.30
N TYR A 100 -4.08 3.37 10.71
CA TYR A 100 -2.99 4.33 10.78
C TYR A 100 -2.02 4.07 9.63
N THR A 101 -1.42 5.12 9.10
CA THR A 101 -0.32 5.01 8.15
C THR A 101 0.67 6.13 8.43
N ALA A 102 1.95 5.88 8.16
CA ALA A 102 2.99 6.85 8.31
C ALA A 102 3.87 6.83 7.07
N THR A 103 4.28 8.00 6.61
CA THR A 103 5.19 8.11 5.48
C THR A 103 5.95 9.42 5.59
N LYS A 104 7.20 9.43 5.11
CA LYS A 104 7.99 10.65 5.00
C LYS A 104 7.75 11.32 3.64
N GLU A 105 7.04 10.67 2.73
CA GLU A 105 6.78 11.20 1.40
C GLU A 105 5.67 12.23 1.43
N GLN A 106 5.97 13.49 1.17
CA GLN A 106 4.99 14.57 1.15
C GLN A 106 3.88 14.33 0.12
N ALA A 107 4.24 13.75 -1.01
CA ALA A 107 3.24 13.44 -2.05
C ALA A 107 2.20 12.45 -1.55
N LEU A 108 2.60 11.47 -0.73
CA LEU A 108 1.66 10.52 -0.14
C LEU A 108 0.79 11.18 0.93
N HIS A 109 1.37 12.08 1.76
CA HIS A 109 0.59 12.84 2.74
C HIS A 109 -0.54 13.61 2.05
N LYS A 110 -0.21 14.33 0.98
CA LYS A 110 -1.20 15.10 0.23
C LYS A 110 -2.26 14.21 -0.38
N ARG A 111 -1.84 13.06 -0.93
CA ARG A 111 -2.76 12.10 -1.54
C ARG A 111 -3.73 11.54 -0.52
N TYR A 112 -3.23 11.13 0.65
CA TYR A 112 -4.08 10.55 1.69
C TYR A 112 -5.13 11.53 2.17
N THR A 113 -4.76 12.78 2.39
CA THR A 113 -5.70 13.78 2.87
C THR A 113 -6.67 14.22 1.78
N LYS A 114 -6.19 14.34 0.53
CA LYS A 114 -7.02 14.84 -0.58
C LYS A 114 -8.00 13.79 -1.12
N TYR A 115 -7.53 12.55 -1.29
CA TYR A 115 -8.31 11.53 -1.99
C TYR A 115 -8.89 10.43 -1.11
N HIS A 116 -8.41 10.30 0.11
CA HIS A 116 -8.77 9.17 0.98
C HIS A 116 -9.32 9.59 2.34
N ASN A 117 -9.63 10.87 2.50
CA ASN A 117 -10.23 11.43 3.73
C ASN A 117 -9.44 11.10 5.01
N MET A 118 -8.13 11.00 4.88
CA MET A 118 -7.27 10.75 6.02
C MET A 118 -6.92 12.07 6.72
N VAL A 119 -6.70 12.00 8.01
CA VAL A 119 -6.35 13.15 8.83
C VAL A 119 -4.88 13.03 9.24
N LEU A 120 -4.13 14.13 9.04
CA LEU A 120 -2.74 14.17 9.47
C LEU A 120 -2.69 14.41 10.97
N THR A 121 -2.25 13.40 11.72
CA THR A 121 -2.20 13.50 13.18
C THR A 121 -0.87 14.06 13.70
N GLU A 122 0.20 13.96 12.89
CA GLU A 122 1.51 14.44 13.28
C GLU A 122 2.27 14.87 12.06
N SER A 123 2.74 16.12 12.06
CA SER A 123 3.49 16.67 10.97
C SER A 123 4.94 16.77 11.36
N ASN A 124 5.69 15.70 11.40
CA ASN A 124 6.93 15.72 11.84
C ASN A 124 7.95 15.89 11.12
N VAL A 125 8.59 16.65 11.11
CA VAL A 125 9.42 16.74 10.68
C VAL A 125 10.66 16.42 10.68
#